data_ff83e911c8c32e11d1f1622afab7c28d
#
_entry.id   ff83e911c8c32e11d1f1622afab7c28d
#
_cell.length_a   1.000
_cell.length_b   1.000
_cell.length_c   1.000
_cell.angle_alpha   90.00
_cell.angle_beta   90.00
_cell.angle_gamma   90.00
#
_symmetry.space_group_name_H-M   'P 1'
#
loop_
_entity.id
_entity.type
_entity.pdbx_description
1 polymer ?
#
loop_
_entity_poly.entity_id
_entity_poly.type
_entity_poly.pdbx_seq_one_letter_code
_entity_poly.pdbx_strand_id
1 'polypeptide(L)'
;KEQNGVQLILDWEHRFDNMQRHCGEHILSGMFFREYGGVNRGFHMGDQYMTIDISLEAMPEFTTITWEMAKHVEECANEAIWQNQPVITRHFDTKKEAENLPLRKALALEKDITIVCVGSVENPADCVACCGTHPATAGQVGLIKIFKVESNKGMFRIYFEAGKRAFLKYQNELDTLTTLANSLSAGTDDVLSKYHAQVEKNKESRNQLHFLKKEVIAREIADIAAALERGENVRRYHILSLDDLTVLAREVSPHVKKIAFLVHEPSYTVFLVSDGSVDCGKLVKDNAQIYGGKGG
;
A
#
# COMPACT_ATOMS: atom_id res chain seq x y z
N LYS A 1 7.00 -51.33 -33.96
CA LYS A 1 6.58 -50.32 -32.95
C LYS A 1 7.11 -48.98 -33.42
N GLU A 2 6.29 -48.13 -34.02
CA GLU A 2 6.63 -46.73 -34.33
C GLU A 2 6.90 -46.01 -33.00
N GLN A 3 8.09 -45.51 -32.82
CA GLN A 3 8.45 -44.59 -31.74
C GLN A 3 7.95 -43.19 -32.16
N ASN A 4 6.83 -42.77 -31.65
CA ASN A 4 6.41 -41.38 -31.76
C ASN A 4 7.36 -40.53 -30.94
N GLY A 5 8.29 -39.82 -31.62
CA GLY A 5 9.18 -38.85 -30.98
C GLY A 5 8.37 -37.67 -30.44
N VAL A 6 8.55 -37.32 -29.18
CA VAL A 6 8.00 -36.10 -28.56
C VAL A 6 9.11 -35.06 -28.53
N GLN A 7 8.83 -33.89 -29.12
CA GLN A 7 9.71 -32.73 -29.01
C GLN A 7 9.25 -31.88 -27.82
N LEU A 8 10.16 -31.65 -26.85
CA LEU A 8 9.95 -30.72 -25.74
C LEU A 8 10.59 -29.39 -26.08
N ILE A 9 9.82 -28.32 -26.00
CA ILE A 9 10.28 -26.95 -26.18
C ILE A 9 10.22 -26.27 -24.81
N LEU A 10 11.39 -25.85 -24.32
CA LEU A 10 11.49 -25.13 -23.07
C LEU A 10 11.12 -23.66 -23.29
N ASP A 11 10.14 -23.14 -22.52
CA ASP A 11 9.93 -21.71 -22.38
C ASP A 11 11.09 -21.13 -21.56
N TRP A 12 12.09 -20.63 -22.29
CA TRP A 12 13.33 -20.12 -21.67
C TRP A 12 13.10 -18.82 -20.89
N GLU A 13 12.20 -17.95 -21.35
CA GLU A 13 11.91 -16.69 -20.67
C GLU A 13 11.29 -16.97 -19.29
N HIS A 14 10.30 -17.81 -19.23
CA HIS A 14 9.68 -18.25 -17.98
C HIS A 14 10.67 -18.98 -17.06
N ARG A 15 11.50 -19.86 -17.62
CA ARG A 15 12.52 -20.60 -16.88
C ARG A 15 13.53 -19.64 -16.26
N PHE A 16 14.06 -18.71 -17.06
CA PHE A 16 15.11 -17.79 -16.61
C PHE A 16 14.58 -16.78 -15.58
N ASP A 17 13.36 -16.28 -15.73
CA ASP A 17 12.68 -15.46 -14.74
C ASP A 17 12.64 -16.16 -13.37
N ASN A 18 12.23 -17.42 -13.31
CA ASN A 18 12.21 -18.19 -12.07
C ASN A 18 13.62 -18.48 -11.53
N MET A 19 14.62 -18.68 -12.39
CA MET A 19 16.02 -18.84 -11.98
C MET A 19 16.57 -17.56 -11.35
N GLN A 20 16.27 -16.38 -11.92
CA GLN A 20 16.66 -15.08 -11.34
C GLN A 20 16.03 -14.89 -9.96
N ARG A 21 14.75 -15.17 -9.82
CA ARG A 21 13.99 -15.05 -8.56
C ARG A 21 14.53 -15.99 -7.50
N HIS A 22 14.74 -17.26 -7.84
CA HIS A 22 15.24 -18.26 -6.91
C HIS A 22 16.66 -17.96 -6.44
N CYS A 23 17.58 -17.61 -7.36
CA CYS A 23 18.92 -17.19 -6.99
C CYS A 23 18.93 -15.89 -6.19
N GLY A 24 18.01 -14.97 -6.48
CA GLY A 24 17.79 -13.76 -5.69
C GLY A 24 17.39 -14.05 -4.25
N GLU A 25 16.53 -15.08 -4.03
CA GLU A 25 16.22 -15.57 -2.68
C GLU A 25 17.47 -16.07 -1.95
N HIS A 26 18.29 -16.88 -2.62
CA HIS A 26 19.54 -17.37 -2.05
C HIS A 26 20.42 -16.23 -1.55
N ILE A 27 20.69 -15.26 -2.43
CA ILE A 27 21.56 -14.11 -2.11
C ILE A 27 20.97 -13.31 -0.96
N LEU A 28 19.67 -12.97 -1.02
CA LEU A 28 19.02 -12.16 0.02
C LEU A 28 19.01 -12.86 1.38
N SER A 29 18.69 -14.15 1.41
CA SER A 29 18.72 -14.96 2.63
C SER A 29 20.11 -15.11 3.20
N GLY A 30 21.12 -15.25 2.33
CA GLY A 30 22.53 -15.29 2.72
C GLY A 30 22.98 -13.98 3.36
N MET A 31 22.56 -12.83 2.83
CA MET A 31 22.89 -11.53 3.40
C MET A 31 22.20 -11.28 4.74
N PHE A 32 20.92 -11.63 4.91
CA PHE A 32 20.27 -11.59 6.22
C PHE A 32 21.00 -12.45 7.26
N PHE A 33 21.47 -13.63 6.85
CA PHE A 33 22.23 -14.50 7.74
C PHE A 33 23.59 -13.90 8.10
N ARG A 34 24.31 -13.35 7.13
CA ARG A 34 25.65 -12.77 7.33
C ARG A 34 25.62 -11.51 8.20
N GLU A 35 24.69 -10.61 7.93
CA GLU A 35 24.65 -9.29 8.60
C GLU A 35 23.99 -9.35 9.99
N TYR A 36 22.97 -10.21 10.15
CA TYR A 36 22.15 -10.21 11.37
C TYR A 36 21.89 -11.60 11.95
N GLY A 37 22.57 -12.65 11.48
CA GLY A 37 22.30 -14.04 11.88
C GLY A 37 20.88 -14.51 11.53
N GLY A 38 20.19 -13.79 10.64
CA GLY A 38 18.81 -14.04 10.26
C GLY A 38 18.63 -15.35 9.50
N VAL A 39 17.92 -16.31 10.09
CA VAL A 39 17.69 -17.62 9.48
C VAL A 39 16.38 -17.60 8.71
N ASN A 40 16.44 -17.82 7.38
CA ASN A 40 15.24 -18.01 6.57
C ASN A 40 14.54 -19.33 6.95
N ARG A 41 13.31 -19.24 7.45
CA ARG A 41 12.43 -20.36 7.85
C ARG A 41 11.32 -20.66 6.85
N GLY A 42 11.06 -19.76 5.90
CA GLY A 42 10.02 -19.93 4.88
C GLY A 42 10.31 -19.13 3.63
N PHE A 43 10.05 -19.73 2.48
CA PHE A 43 10.14 -19.09 1.17
C PHE A 43 8.87 -19.34 0.37
N HIS A 44 8.36 -18.28 -0.25
CA HIS A 44 7.23 -18.38 -1.18
C HIS A 44 7.50 -17.54 -2.42
N MET A 45 7.34 -18.16 -3.59
CA MET A 45 7.47 -17.53 -4.90
C MET A 45 6.08 -17.31 -5.48
N GLY A 46 5.46 -16.19 -5.14
CA GLY A 46 4.13 -15.81 -5.65
C GLY A 46 4.19 -15.12 -7.02
N ASP A 47 3.03 -14.85 -7.60
CA ASP A 47 2.94 -14.21 -8.93
C ASP A 47 3.33 -12.74 -8.90
N GLN A 48 3.03 -12.01 -7.82
CA GLN A 48 3.25 -10.56 -7.71
C GLN A 48 4.52 -10.20 -6.94
N TYR A 49 4.95 -11.04 -6.00
CA TYR A 49 6.14 -10.86 -5.18
C TYR A 49 6.58 -12.19 -4.57
N MET A 50 7.82 -12.23 -4.15
CA MET A 50 8.35 -13.30 -3.30
C MET A 50 8.34 -12.89 -1.84
N THR A 51 8.32 -13.88 -0.94
CA THR A 51 8.53 -13.64 0.49
C THR A 51 9.52 -14.62 1.09
N ILE A 52 10.31 -14.13 2.04
CA ILE A 52 11.08 -14.95 2.98
C ILE A 52 10.67 -14.60 4.41
N ASP A 53 10.63 -15.61 5.28
CA ASP A 53 10.37 -15.44 6.70
C ASP A 53 11.66 -15.59 7.49
N ILE A 54 12.20 -14.49 8.01
CA ILE A 54 13.48 -14.42 8.72
C ILE A 54 13.25 -14.52 10.23
N SER A 55 13.89 -15.50 10.87
CA SER A 55 13.98 -15.64 12.33
C SER A 55 15.31 -15.08 12.82
N LEU A 56 15.27 -14.30 13.93
CA LEU A 56 16.44 -13.74 14.60
C LEU A 56 16.83 -14.52 15.87
N GLU A 57 16.25 -15.71 16.08
CA GLU A 57 16.49 -16.52 17.29
C GLU A 57 17.96 -16.85 17.55
N ALA A 58 18.79 -16.90 16.50
CA ALA A 58 20.24 -17.17 16.60
C ALA A 58 21.06 -15.96 17.12
N MET A 59 20.51 -14.74 17.07
CA MET A 59 21.18 -13.49 17.43
C MET A 59 20.21 -12.65 18.29
N PRO A 60 20.07 -12.96 19.58
CA PRO A 60 19.06 -12.35 20.45
C PRO A 60 19.28 -10.83 20.72
N GLU A 61 20.44 -10.29 20.36
CA GLU A 61 20.68 -8.84 20.35
C GLU A 61 19.85 -8.09 19.31
N PHE A 62 19.39 -8.77 18.24
CA PHE A 62 18.47 -8.21 17.27
C PHE A 62 17.05 -8.69 17.55
N THR A 63 16.20 -7.81 18.03
CA THR A 63 14.80 -8.12 18.39
C THR A 63 13.81 -7.76 17.29
N THR A 64 14.27 -7.06 16.23
CA THR A 64 13.44 -6.61 15.11
C THR A 64 14.28 -6.47 13.85
N ILE A 65 13.63 -6.54 12.69
CA ILE A 65 14.20 -6.10 11.41
C ILE A 65 13.55 -4.77 11.06
N THR A 66 14.30 -3.69 11.16
CA THR A 66 13.85 -2.36 10.76
C THR A 66 13.93 -2.18 9.24
N TRP A 67 13.30 -1.12 8.74
CA TRP A 67 13.40 -0.78 7.33
C TRP A 67 14.83 -0.43 6.91
N GLU A 68 15.60 0.21 7.77
CA GLU A 68 17.02 0.54 7.56
C GLU A 68 17.88 -0.71 7.46
N MET A 69 17.66 -1.72 8.33
CA MET A 69 18.32 -3.02 8.27
C MET A 69 18.00 -3.74 6.95
N ALA A 70 16.73 -3.72 6.54
CA ALA A 70 16.33 -4.33 5.28
C ALA A 70 16.97 -3.65 4.06
N LYS A 71 17.05 -2.31 4.05
CA LYS A 71 17.76 -1.56 2.98
C LYS A 71 19.25 -1.88 2.94
N HIS A 72 19.90 -2.00 4.09
CA HIS A 72 21.30 -2.39 4.16
C HIS A 72 21.51 -3.79 3.58
N VAL A 73 20.67 -4.76 3.95
CA VAL A 73 20.73 -6.12 3.37
C VAL A 73 20.47 -6.12 1.86
N GLU A 74 19.51 -5.31 1.40
CA GLU A 74 19.24 -5.13 -0.04
C GLU A 74 20.49 -4.60 -0.78
N GLU A 75 21.17 -3.61 -0.20
CA GLU A 75 22.41 -3.05 -0.74
C GLU A 75 23.51 -4.13 -0.82
N CYS A 76 23.78 -4.84 0.27
CA CYS A 76 24.73 -5.95 0.29
C CYS A 76 24.39 -7.05 -0.73
N ALA A 77 23.10 -7.37 -0.90
CA ALA A 77 22.65 -8.35 -1.88
C ALA A 77 22.92 -7.89 -3.32
N ASN A 78 22.66 -6.62 -3.63
CA ASN A 78 22.94 -6.07 -4.94
C ASN A 78 24.46 -5.93 -5.19
N GLU A 79 25.27 -5.61 -4.19
CA GLU A 79 26.72 -5.65 -4.31
C GLU A 79 27.22 -7.05 -4.69
N ALA A 80 26.69 -8.11 -4.07
CA ALA A 80 27.03 -9.48 -4.43
C ALA A 80 26.63 -9.82 -5.88
N ILE A 81 25.51 -9.29 -6.37
CA ILE A 81 25.08 -9.41 -7.77
C ILE A 81 26.09 -8.70 -8.70
N TRP A 82 26.48 -7.48 -8.38
CA TRP A 82 27.39 -6.67 -9.21
C TRP A 82 28.80 -7.22 -9.26
N GLN A 83 29.24 -7.93 -8.23
CA GLN A 83 30.49 -8.67 -8.27
C GLN A 83 30.48 -9.81 -9.30
N ASN A 84 29.32 -10.23 -9.75
CA ASN A 84 29.10 -11.23 -10.79
C ASN A 84 29.86 -12.55 -10.56
N GLN A 85 29.92 -12.97 -9.31
CA GLN A 85 30.59 -14.23 -8.94
C GLN A 85 29.84 -15.45 -9.50
N PRO A 86 30.53 -16.60 -9.72
CA PRO A 86 29.88 -17.79 -10.23
C PRO A 86 28.88 -18.38 -9.24
N VAL A 87 27.82 -18.99 -9.76
CA VAL A 87 26.92 -19.85 -8.99
C VAL A 87 27.35 -21.29 -9.18
N ILE A 88 27.85 -21.90 -8.11
CA ILE A 88 28.50 -23.20 -8.15
C ILE A 88 27.57 -24.25 -7.55
N THR A 89 27.21 -25.25 -8.36
CA THR A 89 26.45 -26.42 -7.90
C THR A 89 27.41 -27.61 -7.72
N ARG A 90 27.38 -28.23 -6.55
CA ARG A 90 28.18 -29.43 -6.23
C ARG A 90 27.29 -30.53 -5.68
N HIS A 91 27.55 -31.73 -6.07
CA HIS A 91 26.89 -32.93 -5.57
C HIS A 91 27.82 -33.70 -4.64
N PHE A 92 27.27 -34.21 -3.53
CA PHE A 92 27.97 -34.96 -2.51
C PHE A 92 27.20 -36.24 -2.18
N ASP A 93 27.91 -37.36 -2.15
CA ASP A 93 27.31 -38.65 -1.81
C ASP A 93 26.97 -38.75 -0.33
N THR A 94 27.69 -38.03 0.54
CA THR A 94 27.52 -38.07 1.98
C THR A 94 27.47 -36.69 2.61
N LYS A 95 26.75 -36.59 3.74
CA LYS A 95 26.64 -35.38 4.56
C LYS A 95 28.00 -34.87 5.04
N LYS A 96 28.89 -35.80 5.48
CA LYS A 96 30.20 -35.45 5.99
C LYS A 96 31.07 -34.72 4.98
N GLU A 97 30.96 -35.05 3.70
CA GLU A 97 31.68 -34.36 2.63
C GLU A 97 31.08 -32.94 2.39
N ALA A 98 29.75 -32.83 2.40
CA ALA A 98 29.07 -31.57 2.16
C ALA A 98 29.25 -30.57 3.33
N GLU A 99 29.35 -31.03 4.59
CA GLU A 99 29.56 -30.21 5.79
C GLU A 99 30.89 -29.45 5.84
N ASN A 100 31.83 -29.76 4.97
CA ASN A 100 33.07 -28.98 4.82
C ASN A 100 32.87 -27.61 4.14
N LEU A 101 31.66 -27.36 3.59
CA LEU A 101 31.32 -26.07 2.99
C LEU A 101 30.75 -25.11 4.05
N PRO A 102 30.86 -23.79 3.84
CA PRO A 102 30.35 -22.78 4.75
C PRO A 102 28.80 -22.66 4.63
N LEU A 103 28.09 -23.66 5.07
CA LEU A 103 26.64 -23.78 4.91
C LEU A 103 25.89 -22.80 5.80
N ARG A 104 24.96 -22.07 5.22
CA ARG A 104 24.04 -21.20 5.96
C ARG A 104 23.06 -21.98 6.87
N LYS A 105 22.73 -23.20 6.51
CA LYS A 105 21.82 -24.09 7.27
C LYS A 105 22.42 -25.46 7.43
N ALA A 106 22.14 -26.11 8.57
CA ALA A 106 22.44 -27.52 8.79
C ALA A 106 21.73 -28.40 7.74
N LEU A 107 22.41 -29.46 7.33
CA LEU A 107 21.89 -30.42 6.37
C LEU A 107 20.84 -31.34 7.00
N ALA A 108 19.71 -31.47 6.35
CA ALA A 108 18.64 -32.37 6.75
C ALA A 108 18.80 -33.78 6.16
N LEU A 109 19.50 -33.91 5.01
CA LEU A 109 19.70 -35.17 4.32
C LEU A 109 21.07 -35.77 4.68
N GLU A 110 21.16 -37.09 4.69
CA GLU A 110 22.38 -37.83 4.99
C GLU A 110 23.16 -38.25 3.71
N LYS A 111 22.49 -38.30 2.56
CA LYS A 111 23.00 -38.75 1.27
C LYS A 111 22.40 -37.97 0.12
N ASP A 112 23.02 -38.05 -1.06
CA ASP A 112 22.58 -37.45 -2.31
C ASP A 112 22.31 -35.95 -2.17
N ILE A 113 23.30 -35.22 -1.65
CA ILE A 113 23.13 -33.81 -1.29
C ILE A 113 23.66 -32.91 -2.39
N THR A 114 22.83 -32.05 -2.91
CA THR A 114 23.23 -30.98 -3.83
C THR A 114 23.35 -29.68 -3.07
N ILE A 115 24.52 -29.04 -3.13
CA ILE A 115 24.81 -27.74 -2.53
C ILE A 115 24.99 -26.72 -3.63
N VAL A 116 24.37 -25.56 -3.44
CA VAL A 116 24.52 -24.39 -4.29
C VAL A 116 25.18 -23.29 -3.49
N CYS A 117 26.34 -22.81 -3.99
CA CYS A 117 27.04 -21.67 -3.42
C CYS A 117 27.03 -20.53 -4.44
N VAL A 118 26.66 -19.35 -4.02
CA VAL A 118 26.72 -18.10 -4.79
C VAL A 118 27.98 -17.36 -4.36
N GLY A 119 28.98 -17.28 -5.25
CA GLY A 119 30.30 -16.72 -4.95
C GLY A 119 31.36 -17.73 -4.68
N SER A 120 32.54 -17.28 -4.18
CA SER A 120 33.63 -18.17 -3.81
C SER A 120 33.27 -19.04 -2.61
N VAL A 121 33.85 -20.21 -2.52
CA VAL A 121 33.63 -21.13 -1.38
C VAL A 121 34.15 -20.56 -0.06
N GLU A 122 35.16 -19.69 -0.12
CA GLU A 122 35.79 -19.08 1.06
C GLU A 122 34.90 -17.97 1.66
N ASN A 123 34.16 -17.25 0.83
CA ASN A 123 33.26 -16.16 1.27
C ASN A 123 32.06 -16.06 0.33
N PRO A 124 31.16 -17.05 0.36
CA PRO A 124 29.97 -17.02 -0.50
C PRO A 124 28.95 -16.01 -0.01
N ALA A 125 28.21 -15.43 -0.97
CA ALA A 125 26.99 -14.66 -0.69
C ALA A 125 25.91 -15.55 -0.07
N ASP A 126 25.83 -16.82 -0.50
CA ASP A 126 25.03 -17.89 0.11
C ASP A 126 25.66 -19.25 -0.20
N CYS A 127 25.49 -20.23 0.69
CA CYS A 127 25.85 -21.63 0.45
C CYS A 127 24.87 -22.53 1.20
N VAL A 128 24.03 -23.27 0.48
CA VAL A 128 22.95 -24.05 1.07
C VAL A 128 22.56 -25.26 0.22
N ALA A 129 21.97 -26.28 0.84
CA ALA A 129 21.40 -27.42 0.12
C ALA A 129 20.20 -26.97 -0.72
N CYS A 130 20.30 -27.18 -2.04
CA CYS A 130 19.24 -26.81 -2.98
C CYS A 130 19.29 -27.69 -4.23
N CYS A 131 18.12 -28.12 -4.72
CA CYS A 131 17.94 -28.90 -5.95
C CYS A 131 17.30 -28.08 -7.09
N GLY A 132 17.10 -26.78 -6.91
CA GLY A 132 16.53 -25.91 -7.93
C GLY A 132 17.51 -25.53 -9.04
N THR A 133 17.02 -24.80 -10.02
CA THR A 133 17.81 -24.28 -11.12
C THR A 133 18.23 -22.83 -10.85
N HIS A 134 19.48 -22.49 -11.22
CA HIS A 134 20.09 -21.19 -10.97
C HIS A 134 20.76 -20.66 -12.23
N PRO A 135 20.95 -19.35 -12.37
CA PRO A 135 21.80 -18.77 -13.41
C PRO A 135 23.27 -19.15 -13.18
N ALA A 136 24.11 -19.04 -14.21
CA ALA A 136 25.51 -19.39 -14.10
C ALA A 136 26.33 -18.44 -13.20
N THR A 137 25.92 -17.19 -13.09
CA THR A 137 26.58 -16.17 -12.27
C THR A 137 25.57 -15.30 -11.54
N ALA A 138 25.98 -14.72 -10.40
CA ALA A 138 25.16 -13.82 -9.60
C ALA A 138 24.67 -12.59 -10.40
N GLY A 139 25.50 -12.05 -11.29
CA GLY A 139 25.17 -10.91 -12.13
C GLY A 139 23.98 -11.14 -13.05
N GLN A 140 23.68 -12.38 -13.42
CA GLN A 140 22.49 -12.74 -14.20
C GLN A 140 21.19 -12.59 -13.42
N VAL A 141 21.23 -12.45 -12.08
CA VAL A 141 20.05 -12.08 -11.28
C VAL A 141 19.62 -10.65 -11.58
N GLY A 142 20.56 -9.75 -11.83
CA GLY A 142 20.33 -8.37 -12.25
C GLY A 142 20.07 -7.42 -11.09
N LEU A 143 18.96 -7.52 -10.41
CA LEU A 143 18.54 -6.63 -9.32
C LEU A 143 17.73 -7.40 -8.28
N ILE A 144 17.92 -7.09 -7.01
CA ILE A 144 16.98 -7.43 -5.90
C ILE A 144 16.41 -6.14 -5.35
N LYS A 145 15.08 -6.13 -5.12
CA LYS A 145 14.38 -5.02 -4.49
C LYS A 145 13.45 -5.51 -3.39
N ILE A 146 13.63 -4.96 -2.18
CA ILE A 146 12.74 -5.17 -1.03
C ILE A 146 11.66 -4.10 -1.06
N PHE A 147 10.40 -4.49 -0.85
CA PHE A 147 9.25 -3.58 -0.87
C PHE A 147 8.62 -3.37 0.51
N LYS A 148 8.71 -4.40 1.38
CA LYS A 148 8.04 -4.36 2.69
C LYS A 148 8.69 -5.32 3.66
N VAL A 149 8.66 -4.93 4.94
CA VAL A 149 8.97 -5.78 6.10
C VAL A 149 7.77 -5.76 7.02
N GLU A 150 7.34 -6.92 7.52
CA GLU A 150 6.29 -7.00 8.53
C GLU A 150 6.52 -8.16 9.51
N SER A 151 6.00 -8.03 10.73
CA SER A 151 6.03 -9.11 11.72
C SER A 151 5.12 -10.25 11.29
N ASN A 152 5.60 -11.50 11.38
CA ASN A 152 4.87 -12.71 11.05
C ASN A 152 5.18 -13.84 12.03
N LYS A 153 4.28 -14.13 12.97
CA LYS A 153 4.37 -15.27 13.89
C LYS A 153 5.71 -15.39 14.63
N GLY A 154 6.21 -14.27 15.17
CA GLY A 154 7.51 -14.21 15.86
C GLY A 154 8.73 -14.12 14.93
N MET A 155 8.54 -14.06 13.64
CA MET A 155 9.53 -13.84 12.59
C MET A 155 9.24 -12.53 11.85
N PHE A 156 10.07 -12.22 10.85
CA PHE A 156 9.89 -11.06 9.97
C PHE A 156 9.73 -11.53 8.54
N ARG A 157 8.60 -11.17 7.94
CA ARG A 157 8.32 -11.44 6.54
C ARG A 157 8.85 -10.30 5.68
N ILE A 158 9.74 -10.64 4.76
CA ILE A 158 10.34 -9.73 3.80
C ILE A 158 9.67 -9.96 2.45
N TYR A 159 9.05 -8.91 1.90
CA TYR A 159 8.46 -8.91 0.57
C TYR A 159 9.47 -8.32 -0.40
N PHE A 160 9.81 -9.06 -1.45
CA PHE A 160 10.83 -8.66 -2.40
C PHE A 160 10.58 -9.24 -3.80
N GLU A 161 11.33 -8.77 -4.75
CA GLU A 161 11.47 -9.34 -6.09
C GLU A 161 12.92 -9.32 -6.53
N ALA A 162 13.22 -10.14 -7.55
CA ALA A 162 14.52 -10.20 -8.20
C ALA A 162 14.37 -10.21 -9.73
N GLY A 163 15.45 -9.87 -10.43
CA GLY A 163 15.53 -9.94 -11.87
C GLY A 163 14.65 -8.93 -12.60
N LYS A 164 14.17 -9.33 -13.76
CA LYS A 164 13.31 -8.53 -14.61
C LYS A 164 12.07 -8.00 -13.87
N ARG A 165 11.48 -8.81 -12.98
CA ARG A 165 10.30 -8.41 -12.20
C ARG A 165 10.59 -7.30 -11.22
N ALA A 166 11.73 -7.33 -10.53
CA ALA A 166 12.16 -6.25 -9.65
C ALA A 166 12.31 -4.93 -10.42
N PHE A 167 12.93 -4.99 -11.59
CA PHE A 167 13.10 -3.83 -12.46
C PHE A 167 11.77 -3.24 -12.93
N LEU A 168 10.86 -4.08 -13.44
CA LEU A 168 9.54 -3.64 -13.92
C LEU A 168 8.69 -3.03 -12.80
N LYS A 169 8.76 -3.60 -11.60
CA LYS A 169 8.05 -3.06 -10.44
C LYS A 169 8.61 -1.71 -10.02
N TYR A 170 9.94 -1.57 -10.00
CA TYR A 170 10.59 -0.29 -9.71
C TYR A 170 10.22 0.78 -10.74
N GLN A 171 10.18 0.44 -12.04
CA GLN A 171 9.70 1.37 -13.07
C GLN A 171 8.27 1.83 -12.80
N ASN A 172 7.35 0.91 -12.49
CA ASN A 172 5.95 1.26 -12.20
C ASN A 172 5.81 2.17 -10.98
N GLU A 173 6.63 1.98 -9.94
CA GLU A 173 6.67 2.86 -8.77
C GLU A 173 7.21 4.25 -9.12
N LEU A 174 8.25 4.32 -9.98
CA LEU A 174 8.79 5.59 -10.47
C LEU A 174 7.76 6.33 -11.35
N ASP A 175 7.05 5.64 -12.23
CA ASP A 175 5.99 6.22 -13.06
C ASP A 175 4.84 6.77 -12.20
N THR A 176 4.49 6.06 -11.14
CA THR A 176 3.48 6.51 -10.16
C THR A 176 3.94 7.78 -9.43
N LEU A 177 5.18 7.80 -8.96
CA LEU A 177 5.78 8.98 -8.32
C LEU A 177 5.85 10.17 -9.28
N THR A 178 6.24 9.93 -10.52
CA THR A 178 6.31 10.98 -11.58
C THR A 178 4.91 11.53 -11.87
N THR A 179 3.91 10.69 -11.96
CA THR A 179 2.51 11.10 -12.15
C THR A 179 2.02 11.97 -11.00
N LEU A 180 2.32 11.59 -9.77
CA LEU A 180 1.99 12.37 -8.57
C LEU A 180 2.74 13.72 -8.58
N ALA A 181 4.03 13.74 -8.91
CA ALA A 181 4.83 14.93 -9.03
C ALA A 181 4.23 15.92 -10.03
N ASN A 182 3.87 15.43 -11.24
CA ASN A 182 3.22 16.24 -12.27
C ASN A 182 1.88 16.81 -11.79
N SER A 183 1.08 16.03 -11.07
CA SER A 183 -0.21 16.47 -10.52
C SER A 183 -0.05 17.60 -9.49
N LEU A 184 1.08 17.65 -8.80
CA LEU A 184 1.43 18.70 -7.84
C LEU A 184 2.26 19.84 -8.48
N SER A 185 2.54 19.78 -9.79
CA SER A 185 3.45 20.70 -10.50
C SER A 185 4.81 20.79 -9.79
N ALA A 186 5.40 19.63 -9.45
CA ALA A 186 6.64 19.49 -8.71
C ALA A 186 7.63 18.56 -9.42
N GLY A 187 8.92 18.63 -9.07
CA GLY A 187 9.87 17.56 -9.32
C GLY A 187 9.65 16.40 -8.34
N THR A 188 10.16 15.21 -8.67
CA THR A 188 10.04 14.01 -7.79
C THR A 188 10.63 14.25 -6.40
N ASP A 189 11.70 15.04 -6.30
CA ASP A 189 12.37 15.36 -5.04
C ASP A 189 11.53 16.30 -4.15
N ASP A 190 10.64 17.10 -4.77
CA ASP A 190 9.82 18.10 -4.10
C ASP A 190 8.40 17.63 -3.77
N VAL A 191 8.02 16.41 -4.17
CA VAL A 191 6.64 15.90 -4.03
C VAL A 191 6.12 16.02 -2.61
N LEU A 192 6.91 15.62 -1.61
CA LEU A 192 6.49 15.66 -0.21
C LEU A 192 6.29 17.07 0.29
N SER A 193 7.20 18.01 -0.05
CA SER A 193 7.09 19.41 0.35
C SER A 193 5.85 20.08 -0.25
N LYS A 194 5.57 19.82 -1.54
CA LYS A 194 4.38 20.31 -2.23
C LYS A 194 3.09 19.69 -1.70
N TYR A 195 3.11 18.40 -1.39
CA TYR A 195 1.97 17.74 -0.75
C TYR A 195 1.62 18.37 0.61
N HIS A 196 2.62 18.57 1.47
CA HIS A 196 2.40 19.23 2.78
C HIS A 196 1.87 20.66 2.62
N ALA A 197 2.44 21.44 1.71
CA ALA A 197 1.95 22.79 1.42
C ALA A 197 0.47 22.77 0.93
N GLN A 198 0.11 21.80 0.09
CA GLN A 198 -1.26 21.64 -0.39
C GLN A 198 -2.22 21.24 0.75
N VAL A 199 -1.80 20.37 1.66
CA VAL A 199 -2.59 19.98 2.85
C VAL A 199 -2.87 21.21 3.72
N GLU A 200 -1.87 22.03 4.04
CA GLU A 200 -2.06 23.24 4.84
C GLU A 200 -2.96 24.26 4.14
N LYS A 201 -2.77 24.50 2.85
CA LYS A 201 -3.65 25.37 2.06
C LYS A 201 -5.09 24.89 2.06
N ASN A 202 -5.32 23.59 1.96
CA ASN A 202 -6.67 23.02 2.03
C ASN A 202 -7.30 23.22 3.41
N LYS A 203 -6.51 23.09 4.48
CA LYS A 203 -6.96 23.32 5.86
C LYS A 203 -7.37 24.79 6.07
N GLU A 204 -6.54 25.73 5.59
CA GLU A 204 -6.87 27.16 5.63
C GLU A 204 -8.15 27.46 4.87
N SER A 205 -8.29 26.94 3.65
CA SER A 205 -9.49 27.14 2.82
C SER A 205 -10.74 26.57 3.49
N ARG A 206 -10.66 25.41 4.13
CA ARG A 206 -11.77 24.83 4.91
C ARG A 206 -12.15 25.72 6.09
N ASN A 207 -11.17 26.27 6.80
CA ASN A 207 -11.43 27.18 7.92
C ASN A 207 -12.11 28.47 7.44
N GLN A 208 -11.60 29.08 6.36
CA GLN A 208 -12.19 30.26 5.75
C GLN A 208 -13.62 30.00 5.31
N LEU A 209 -13.88 28.89 4.63
CA LEU A 209 -15.22 28.48 4.23
C LEU A 209 -16.15 28.31 5.44
N HIS A 210 -15.65 27.70 6.52
CA HIS A 210 -16.44 27.55 7.75
C HIS A 210 -16.83 28.89 8.38
N PHE A 211 -15.91 29.85 8.44
CA PHE A 211 -16.22 31.21 8.93
C PHE A 211 -17.20 31.93 8.03
N LEU A 212 -17.00 31.90 6.70
CA LEU A 212 -17.91 32.51 5.73
C LEU A 212 -19.32 31.91 5.84
N LYS A 213 -19.43 30.60 5.99
CA LYS A 213 -20.74 29.94 6.20
C LYS A 213 -21.44 30.44 7.46
N LYS A 214 -20.71 30.60 8.57
CA LYS A 214 -21.29 31.16 9.82
C LYS A 214 -21.81 32.58 9.62
N GLU A 215 -21.07 33.43 8.92
CA GLU A 215 -21.50 34.79 8.63
C GLU A 215 -22.74 34.82 7.72
N VAL A 216 -22.76 33.97 6.69
CA VAL A 216 -23.93 33.85 5.79
C VAL A 216 -25.15 33.41 6.58
N ILE A 217 -25.03 32.36 7.41
CA ILE A 217 -26.15 31.88 8.24
C ILE A 217 -26.64 32.99 9.21
N ALA A 218 -25.74 33.72 9.85
CA ALA A 218 -26.11 34.80 10.76
C ALA A 218 -26.89 35.93 10.04
N ARG A 219 -26.50 36.29 8.82
CA ARG A 219 -27.24 37.27 7.99
C ARG A 219 -28.59 36.72 7.56
N GLU A 220 -28.63 35.46 7.08
CA GLU A 220 -29.87 34.81 6.67
C GLU A 220 -30.90 34.74 7.81
N ILE A 221 -30.48 34.52 9.06
CA ILE A 221 -31.39 34.53 10.22
C ILE A 221 -32.10 35.88 10.34
N ALA A 222 -31.35 37.00 10.25
CA ALA A 222 -31.93 38.35 10.32
C ALA A 222 -32.87 38.64 9.14
N ASP A 223 -32.46 38.24 7.91
CA ASP A 223 -33.27 38.44 6.71
C ASP A 223 -34.56 37.60 6.71
N ILE A 224 -34.49 36.37 7.21
CA ILE A 224 -35.69 35.51 7.37
C ILE A 224 -36.63 36.13 8.40
N ALA A 225 -36.11 36.57 9.56
CA ALA A 225 -36.94 37.20 10.60
C ALA A 225 -37.70 38.42 10.05
N ALA A 226 -37.00 39.30 9.30
CA ALA A 226 -37.62 40.46 8.66
C ALA A 226 -38.65 40.08 7.57
N ALA A 227 -38.39 39.00 6.81
CA ALA A 227 -39.32 38.50 5.78
C ALA A 227 -40.61 37.91 6.40
N LEU A 228 -40.46 37.15 7.49
CA LEU A 228 -41.58 36.58 8.23
C LEU A 228 -42.51 37.67 8.80
N GLU A 229 -41.94 38.80 9.25
CA GLU A 229 -42.76 39.97 9.66
C GLU A 229 -43.61 40.56 8.53
N ARG A 230 -43.12 40.46 7.27
CA ARG A 230 -43.85 40.86 6.06
C ARG A 230 -44.80 39.79 5.52
N GLY A 231 -44.89 38.62 6.17
CA GLY A 231 -45.70 37.49 5.73
C GLY A 231 -45.05 36.61 4.64
N GLU A 232 -43.75 36.80 4.36
CA GLU A 232 -43.00 36.01 3.39
C GLU A 232 -42.41 34.80 4.11
N ASN A 233 -43.04 33.63 4.00
CA ASN A 233 -42.68 32.44 4.76
C ASN A 233 -41.93 31.38 3.94
N VAL A 234 -41.52 31.67 2.71
CA VAL A 234 -40.77 30.75 1.83
C VAL A 234 -39.42 31.36 1.44
N ARG A 235 -38.33 30.62 1.68
CA ARG A 235 -36.98 30.99 1.25
C ARG A 235 -36.36 29.86 0.42
N ARG A 236 -35.60 30.21 -0.61
CA ARG A 236 -35.00 29.31 -1.56
C ARG A 236 -33.47 29.44 -1.56
N TYR A 237 -32.77 28.31 -1.59
CA TYR A 237 -31.32 28.25 -1.48
C TYR A 237 -30.74 27.37 -2.57
N HIS A 238 -29.68 27.88 -3.24
CA HIS A 238 -28.92 27.18 -4.26
C HIS A 238 -27.50 26.78 -3.79
N ILE A 239 -26.94 27.50 -2.82
CA ILE A 239 -25.51 27.42 -2.45
C ILE A 239 -25.33 26.72 -1.11
N LEU A 240 -26.22 26.91 -0.15
CA LEU A 240 -26.16 26.26 1.16
C LEU A 240 -26.40 24.76 1.00
N SER A 241 -25.59 23.93 1.67
CA SER A 241 -25.82 22.48 1.73
C SER A 241 -27.02 22.12 2.60
N LEU A 242 -27.49 20.88 2.52
CA LEU A 242 -28.55 20.38 3.42
C LEU A 242 -28.14 20.46 4.89
N ASP A 243 -26.88 20.24 5.20
CA ASP A 243 -26.35 20.38 6.58
C ASP A 243 -26.40 21.85 7.03
N ASP A 244 -25.99 22.78 6.15
CA ASP A 244 -26.08 24.22 6.44
C ASP A 244 -27.52 24.65 6.64
N LEU A 245 -28.48 24.15 5.84
CA LEU A 245 -29.88 24.41 5.99
C LEU A 245 -30.49 23.79 7.27
N THR A 246 -29.97 22.64 7.69
CA THR A 246 -30.38 22.05 8.99
C THR A 246 -29.94 22.94 10.14
N VAL A 247 -28.76 23.52 10.10
CA VAL A 247 -28.27 24.49 11.08
C VAL A 247 -29.14 25.76 11.02
N LEU A 248 -29.36 26.32 9.82
CA LEU A 248 -30.16 27.49 9.61
C LEU A 248 -31.62 27.31 10.12
N ALA A 249 -32.25 26.18 9.84
CA ALA A 249 -33.58 25.85 10.29
C ALA A 249 -33.68 25.83 11.82
N ARG A 250 -32.68 25.31 12.50
CA ARG A 250 -32.62 25.29 13.96
C ARG A 250 -32.46 26.70 14.54
N GLU A 251 -31.52 27.47 13.99
CA GLU A 251 -31.23 28.82 14.48
C GLU A 251 -32.38 29.82 14.20
N VAL A 252 -33.11 29.63 13.09
CA VAL A 252 -34.25 30.47 12.73
C VAL A 252 -35.53 30.12 13.51
N SER A 253 -35.63 28.90 14.03
CA SER A 253 -36.85 28.42 14.73
C SER A 253 -37.40 29.36 15.79
N PRO A 254 -36.61 30.04 16.64
CA PRO A 254 -37.13 31.01 17.63
C PRO A 254 -37.81 32.26 17.02
N HIS A 255 -37.50 32.59 15.77
CA HIS A 255 -38.01 33.77 15.06
C HIS A 255 -39.23 33.47 14.20
N VAL A 256 -39.60 32.20 14.03
CA VAL A 256 -40.73 31.78 13.22
C VAL A 256 -42.03 32.01 14.00
N LYS A 257 -42.99 32.67 13.37
CA LYS A 257 -44.39 32.76 13.83
C LYS A 257 -45.24 31.85 12.95
N LYS A 258 -45.69 30.72 13.49
CA LYS A 258 -46.45 29.65 12.83
C LYS A 258 -45.55 28.71 12.03
N ILE A 259 -45.21 29.03 10.77
CA ILE A 259 -44.44 28.14 9.90
C ILE A 259 -43.60 28.92 8.87
N ALA A 260 -42.38 28.40 8.59
CA ALA A 260 -41.51 28.84 7.50
C ALA A 260 -41.05 27.64 6.69
N PHE A 261 -40.71 27.86 5.41
CA PHE A 261 -40.27 26.87 4.45
C PHE A 261 -38.88 27.27 3.91
N LEU A 262 -37.86 26.46 4.16
CA LEU A 262 -36.56 26.63 3.57
C LEU A 262 -36.36 25.58 2.47
N VAL A 263 -36.25 26.03 1.24
CA VAL A 263 -36.20 25.15 0.06
C VAL A 263 -34.81 25.05 -0.44
N HIS A 264 -34.26 23.84 -0.46
CA HIS A 264 -32.99 23.53 -1.14
C HIS A 264 -33.27 23.10 -2.58
N GLU A 265 -33.09 24.00 -3.51
CA GLU A 265 -33.48 23.77 -4.91
C GLU A 265 -32.66 22.67 -5.60
N PRO A 266 -31.29 22.54 -5.40
CA PRO A 266 -30.53 21.51 -6.08
C PRO A 266 -30.96 20.06 -5.75
N SER A 267 -31.51 19.81 -4.56
CA SER A 267 -32.00 18.48 -4.15
C SER A 267 -33.54 18.38 -4.03
N TYR A 268 -34.27 19.44 -4.36
CA TYR A 268 -35.73 19.51 -4.20
C TYR A 268 -36.17 19.16 -2.77
N THR A 269 -35.38 19.55 -1.77
CA THR A 269 -35.64 19.27 -0.36
C THR A 269 -36.26 20.52 0.31
N VAL A 270 -37.31 20.33 1.10
CA VAL A 270 -37.95 21.41 1.86
C VAL A 270 -37.85 21.13 3.35
N PHE A 271 -37.28 22.09 4.08
CA PHE A 271 -37.28 22.10 5.54
C PHE A 271 -38.47 22.92 6.02
N LEU A 272 -39.28 22.34 6.90
CA LEU A 272 -40.38 23.00 7.58
C LEU A 272 -39.91 23.37 8.98
N VAL A 273 -40.08 24.64 9.33
CA VAL A 273 -39.73 25.17 10.65
C VAL A 273 -40.94 25.82 11.26
N SER A 274 -41.31 25.50 12.49
CA SER A 274 -42.41 26.12 13.18
C SER A 274 -42.06 26.56 14.59
N ASP A 275 -42.89 27.43 15.18
CA ASP A 275 -42.83 27.83 16.58
C ASP A 275 -43.46 26.80 17.55
N GLY A 276 -43.79 25.61 17.02
CA GLY A 276 -44.48 24.55 17.76
C GLY A 276 -46.03 24.61 17.67
N SER A 277 -46.59 25.68 17.09
CA SER A 277 -48.05 25.78 16.86
C SER A 277 -48.52 24.89 15.71
N VAL A 278 -47.63 24.48 14.83
CA VAL A 278 -47.88 23.58 13.69
C VAL A 278 -47.04 22.31 13.84
N ASP A 279 -47.68 21.15 13.80
CA ASP A 279 -47.01 19.87 13.73
C ASP A 279 -46.47 19.65 12.31
N CYS A 280 -45.18 20.01 12.11
CA CYS A 280 -44.47 19.86 10.83
C CYS A 280 -44.38 18.40 10.38
N GLY A 281 -44.23 17.47 11.30
CA GLY A 281 -44.14 16.03 10.97
C GLY A 281 -45.45 15.51 10.40
N LYS A 282 -46.57 15.88 11.02
CA LYS A 282 -47.92 15.53 10.52
C LYS A 282 -48.19 16.20 9.17
N LEU A 283 -47.84 17.49 9.03
CA LEU A 283 -48.02 18.23 7.77
C LEU A 283 -47.27 17.57 6.61
N VAL A 284 -46.01 17.15 6.84
CA VAL A 284 -45.23 16.43 5.84
C VAL A 284 -45.87 15.09 5.51
N LYS A 285 -46.26 14.31 6.52
CA LYS A 285 -46.84 12.97 6.34
C LYS A 285 -48.15 13.03 5.53
N ASP A 286 -48.98 14.02 5.77
CA ASP A 286 -50.29 14.17 5.11
C ASP A 286 -50.16 14.68 3.67
N ASN A 287 -49.08 15.40 3.33
CA ASN A 287 -48.94 16.06 2.02
C ASN A 287 -47.83 15.52 1.13
N ALA A 288 -46.77 14.95 1.67
CA ALA A 288 -45.58 14.57 0.88
C ALA A 288 -45.92 13.61 -0.28
N GLN A 289 -46.80 12.64 -0.06
CA GLN A 289 -47.21 11.67 -1.08
C GLN A 289 -47.97 12.31 -2.26
N ILE A 290 -48.73 13.37 -2.00
CA ILE A 290 -49.52 14.09 -3.04
C ILE A 290 -48.55 14.70 -4.07
N TYR A 291 -47.36 15.11 -3.63
CA TYR A 291 -46.34 15.75 -4.47
C TYR A 291 -45.22 14.80 -4.85
N GLY A 292 -45.38 13.47 -4.66
CA GLY A 292 -44.38 12.48 -4.97
C GLY A 292 -43.11 12.50 -4.05
N GLY A 293 -43.25 13.18 -2.89
CA GLY A 293 -42.19 13.35 -1.93
C GLY A 293 -42.15 12.26 -0.84
N LYS A 294 -41.09 12.25 -0.09
CA LYS A 294 -40.90 11.44 1.13
C LYS A 294 -40.41 12.40 2.23
N GLY A 295 -40.81 12.19 3.47
CA GLY A 295 -40.32 12.99 4.57
C GLY A 295 -40.80 12.46 5.92
N GLY A 296 -40.17 12.92 7.00
CA GLY A 296 -40.51 12.58 8.37
C GLY A 296 -39.76 13.46 9.35
#